data_9f4752a71125a380a644d1c2e9cf53c7
#
_entry.id   9f4752a71125a380a644d1c2e9cf53c7
#
_cell.length_a   1.000
_cell.length_b   1.000
_cell.length_c   1.000
_cell.angle_alpha   90.00
_cell.angle_beta   90.00
_cell.angle_gamma   90.00
#
_symmetry.space_group_name_H-M   'P 1'
#
loop_
_entity.id
_entity.type
_entity.pdbx_description
1 polymer ?
#
loop_
_entity_poly.entity_id
_entity_poly.type
_entity_poly.pdbx_seq_one_letter_code
_entity_poly.pdbx_strand_id
1 'polypeptide(L)'
;MTDFATLHLPTDPTVTAPDGSDVRVLLGLPGGSMAHFELKAGQVARAVLHRTVDEVWSVLAGRGEMWRSQGGREETVALVPGVCLTIPVGTRFQFRAAADQPVSAVAVTLPPWPGEGEAVFVEGPWAPAGG
;
A
#
# COMPACT_ATOMS: atom_id res chain seq x y z
N MET A 1 12.61 -26.24 5.41
CA MET A 1 11.15 -25.94 5.45
C MET A 1 10.91 -24.73 6.33
N THR A 2 10.07 -23.81 5.88
CA THR A 2 9.67 -22.69 6.71
C THR A 2 8.60 -23.14 7.70
N ASP A 3 8.75 -22.77 8.97
CA ASP A 3 7.75 -23.07 9.98
C ASP A 3 6.47 -22.24 9.73
N PHE A 4 5.33 -22.84 10.02
CA PHE A 4 4.08 -22.07 9.96
C PHE A 4 4.01 -21.09 11.16
N ALA A 5 3.32 -19.96 10.96
CA ALA A 5 3.21 -18.92 11.97
C ALA A 5 1.82 -18.29 11.97
N THR A 6 1.43 -17.76 13.10
CA THR A 6 0.17 -17.04 13.28
C THR A 6 0.46 -15.70 13.96
N LEU A 7 -0.20 -14.65 13.49
CA LEU A 7 -0.04 -13.31 14.04
C LEU A 7 -1.41 -12.64 14.12
N HIS A 8 -1.70 -12.05 15.26
CA HIS A 8 -2.84 -11.14 15.37
C HIS A 8 -2.42 -9.76 14.88
N LEU A 9 -3.29 -9.04 14.18
CA LEU A 9 -2.99 -7.70 13.71
C LEU A 9 -2.50 -6.82 14.88
N PRO A 10 -1.27 -6.28 14.81
CA PRO A 10 -0.76 -5.40 15.87
C PRO A 10 -1.64 -4.17 16.06
N THR A 11 -1.78 -3.73 17.31
CA THR A 11 -2.55 -2.53 17.62
C THR A 11 -1.91 -1.29 17.03
N ASP A 12 -0.58 -1.18 17.14
CA ASP A 12 0.17 -0.01 16.68
C ASP A 12 0.91 -0.31 15.38
N PRO A 13 1.11 0.72 14.52
CA PRO A 13 1.97 0.57 13.35
C PRO A 13 3.38 0.15 13.73
N THR A 14 4.00 -0.70 12.91
CA THR A 14 5.38 -1.15 13.14
C THR A 14 6.39 -0.24 12.47
N VAL A 15 6.02 0.39 11.36
CA VAL A 15 6.86 1.34 10.64
C VAL A 15 6.00 2.38 9.92
N THR A 16 6.65 3.48 9.51
CA THR A 16 6.08 4.41 8.53
C THR A 16 6.71 4.08 7.18
N ALA A 17 5.90 3.84 6.16
CA ALA A 17 6.39 3.52 4.83
C ALA A 17 7.01 4.74 4.15
N PRO A 18 7.83 4.55 3.09
CA PRO A 18 8.39 5.67 2.33
C PRO A 18 7.34 6.64 1.81
N ASP A 19 6.14 6.18 1.48
CA ASP A 19 5.04 7.02 1.00
C ASP A 19 4.32 7.79 2.11
N GLY A 20 4.68 7.59 3.38
CA GLY A 20 4.09 8.25 4.54
C GLY A 20 2.95 7.48 5.21
N SER A 21 2.53 6.34 4.65
CA SER A 21 1.46 5.54 5.26
C SER A 21 1.95 4.80 6.50
N ASP A 22 1.03 4.51 7.42
CA ASP A 22 1.30 3.67 8.57
C ASP A 22 1.24 2.21 8.17
N VAL A 23 2.27 1.45 8.49
CA VAL A 23 2.39 0.05 8.08
C VAL A 23 2.53 -0.86 9.29
N ARG A 24 1.76 -1.94 9.29
CA ARG A 24 1.97 -3.08 10.18
C ARG A 24 2.54 -4.20 9.35
N VAL A 25 3.81 -4.54 9.62
CA VAL A 25 4.46 -5.67 8.96
C VAL A 25 3.85 -6.94 9.55
N LEU A 26 3.31 -7.78 8.68
CA LEU A 26 2.63 -9.00 9.11
C LEU A 26 3.51 -10.22 8.86
N LEU A 27 3.00 -11.19 8.12
CA LEU A 27 3.68 -12.47 7.91
C LEU A 27 4.29 -12.54 6.51
N GLY A 28 5.27 -13.42 6.36
CA GLY A 28 5.90 -13.67 5.07
C GLY A 28 6.30 -15.12 4.90
N LEU A 29 6.47 -15.49 3.66
CA LEU A 29 6.98 -16.77 3.20
C LEU A 29 8.07 -16.49 2.16
N PRO A 30 8.81 -17.52 1.72
CA PRO A 30 9.87 -17.29 0.71
C PRO A 30 9.40 -16.61 -0.57
N GLY A 31 8.14 -16.80 -0.95
CA GLY A 31 7.58 -16.22 -2.20
C GLY A 31 6.89 -14.87 -2.06
N GLY A 32 6.61 -14.40 -0.84
CA GLY A 32 5.89 -13.14 -0.67
C GLY A 32 5.80 -12.69 0.78
N SER A 33 5.44 -11.42 0.99
CA SER A 33 5.25 -10.88 2.33
C SER A 33 3.94 -10.08 2.41
N MET A 34 3.37 -10.01 3.60
CA MET A 34 2.08 -9.37 3.86
C MET A 34 2.28 -8.17 4.78
N ALA A 35 1.57 -7.08 4.48
CA ALA A 35 1.56 -5.90 5.32
C ALA A 35 0.16 -5.28 5.35
N HIS A 36 -0.11 -4.52 6.40
CA HIS A 36 -1.34 -3.75 6.55
C HIS A 36 -1.00 -2.27 6.42
N PHE A 37 -1.68 -1.57 5.53
CA PHE A 37 -1.48 -0.14 5.28
C PHE A 37 -2.67 0.66 5.79
N GLU A 38 -2.38 1.81 6.36
CA GLU A 38 -3.42 2.71 6.84
C GLU A 38 -3.04 4.16 6.58
N LEU A 39 -4.03 4.94 6.14
CA LEU A 39 -3.97 6.40 6.12
C LEU A 39 -5.08 6.94 7.02
N LYS A 40 -4.75 7.95 7.80
CA LYS A 40 -5.75 8.67 8.61
C LYS A 40 -6.63 9.54 7.71
N ALA A 41 -7.79 9.93 8.22
CA ALA A 41 -8.70 10.83 7.49
C ALA A 41 -7.94 12.05 6.98
N GLY A 42 -8.10 12.36 5.70
CA GLY A 42 -7.46 13.51 5.05
C GLY A 42 -5.99 13.31 4.68
N GLN A 43 -5.37 12.19 5.07
CA GLN A 43 -3.97 11.94 4.75
C GLN A 43 -3.82 11.52 3.28
N VAL A 44 -2.80 12.04 2.62
CA VAL A 44 -2.45 11.73 1.24
C VAL A 44 -1.03 11.19 1.21
N ALA A 45 -0.85 9.96 0.74
CA ALA A 45 0.46 9.34 0.62
C ALA A 45 1.24 9.96 -0.54
N ARG A 46 2.56 9.76 -0.55
CA ARG A 46 3.40 10.16 -1.69
C ARG A 46 3.22 9.17 -2.83
N ALA A 47 3.29 9.67 -4.07
CA ALA A 47 3.29 8.80 -5.23
C ALA A 47 4.63 8.08 -5.38
N VAL A 48 4.58 6.78 -5.66
CA VAL A 48 5.76 5.93 -5.80
C VAL A 48 5.58 4.93 -6.93
N LEU A 49 6.68 4.27 -7.29
CA LEU A 49 6.68 3.01 -8.03
C LEU A 49 7.57 2.02 -7.27
N HIS A 50 7.31 0.75 -7.44
CA HIS A 50 8.16 -0.32 -6.90
C HIS A 50 9.09 -0.84 -7.99
N ARG A 51 10.35 -1.05 -7.64
CA ARG A 51 11.39 -1.43 -8.60
C ARG A 51 11.37 -2.91 -8.94
N THR A 52 11.05 -3.77 -7.99
CA THR A 52 11.20 -5.23 -8.14
C THR A 52 10.03 -6.06 -7.67
N VAL A 53 9.09 -5.49 -6.92
CA VAL A 53 7.96 -6.26 -6.39
C VAL A 53 6.66 -5.93 -7.10
N ASP A 54 5.85 -6.98 -7.31
CA ASP A 54 4.43 -6.84 -7.60
C ASP A 54 3.66 -6.77 -6.29
N GLU A 55 2.47 -6.18 -6.31
CA GLU A 55 1.64 -6.05 -5.13
C GLU A 55 0.18 -6.37 -5.43
N VAL A 56 -0.47 -7.04 -4.48
CA VAL A 56 -1.92 -7.32 -4.54
C VAL A 56 -2.56 -6.78 -3.27
N TRP A 57 -3.59 -5.98 -3.41
CA TRP A 57 -4.26 -5.30 -2.31
C TRP A 57 -5.68 -5.79 -2.11
N SER A 58 -6.14 -5.78 -0.85
CA SER A 58 -7.55 -5.93 -0.50
C SER A 58 -7.91 -4.87 0.54
N VAL A 59 -8.87 -4.03 0.23
CA VAL A 59 -9.32 -2.96 1.13
C VAL A 59 -10.20 -3.56 2.23
N LEU A 60 -9.87 -3.23 3.48
CA LEU A 60 -10.53 -3.78 4.66
C LEU A 60 -11.59 -2.85 5.25
N ALA A 61 -11.28 -1.56 5.37
CA ALA A 61 -12.13 -0.62 6.08
C ALA A 61 -11.94 0.80 5.57
N GLY A 62 -12.93 1.64 5.84
CA GLY A 62 -12.83 3.06 5.55
C GLY A 62 -13.10 3.40 4.10
N ARG A 63 -12.50 4.53 3.66
CA ARG A 63 -12.75 5.06 2.33
C ARG A 63 -11.57 5.88 1.84
N GLY A 64 -11.25 5.75 0.57
CA GLY A 64 -10.19 6.50 -0.08
C GLY A 64 -10.21 6.33 -1.58
N GLU A 65 -9.09 6.65 -2.21
CA GLU A 65 -8.89 6.51 -3.65
C GLU A 65 -7.48 6.03 -3.95
N MET A 66 -7.34 5.26 -5.02
CA MET A 66 -6.05 4.82 -5.56
C MET A 66 -5.92 5.26 -7.01
N TRP A 67 -4.87 6.02 -7.30
CA TRP A 67 -4.45 6.34 -8.65
C TRP A 67 -3.34 5.39 -9.08
N ARG A 68 -3.43 4.86 -10.31
CA ARG A 68 -2.38 4.03 -10.91
C ARG A 68 -2.12 4.48 -12.35
N SER A 69 -0.85 4.43 -12.76
CA SER A 69 -0.43 4.75 -14.13
C SER A 69 0.55 3.71 -14.62
N GLN A 70 0.27 3.12 -15.78
CA GLN A 70 1.08 2.06 -16.37
C GLN A 70 0.96 2.12 -17.89
N GLY A 71 2.08 2.31 -18.58
CA GLY A 71 2.13 2.19 -20.05
C GLY A 71 1.11 3.05 -20.79
N GLY A 72 0.89 4.29 -20.35
CA GLY A 72 -0.07 5.20 -20.96
C GLY A 72 -1.51 5.03 -20.50
N ARG A 73 -1.80 3.99 -19.72
CA ARG A 73 -3.09 3.78 -19.06
C ARG A 73 -3.07 4.42 -17.68
N GLU A 74 -4.09 5.19 -17.39
CA GLU A 74 -4.23 5.89 -16.11
C GLU A 74 -5.64 5.69 -15.57
N GLU A 75 -5.75 5.39 -14.27
CA GLU A 75 -7.04 5.08 -13.66
C GLU A 75 -7.03 5.46 -12.18
N THR A 76 -8.13 6.03 -11.72
CA THR A 76 -8.36 6.27 -10.29
C THR A 76 -9.59 5.48 -9.87
N VAL A 77 -9.46 4.67 -8.82
CA VAL A 77 -10.55 3.84 -8.32
C VAL A 77 -10.85 4.16 -6.87
N ALA A 78 -12.11 3.99 -6.47
CA ALA A 78 -12.50 4.13 -5.08
C ALA A 78 -11.94 2.97 -4.27
N LEU A 79 -11.41 3.28 -3.08
CA LEU A 79 -10.99 2.28 -2.09
C LEU A 79 -12.09 2.19 -1.04
N VAL A 80 -12.90 1.15 -1.16
CA VAL A 80 -13.95 0.81 -0.19
C VAL A 80 -13.82 -0.66 0.17
N PRO A 81 -14.34 -1.09 1.33
CA PRO A 81 -14.20 -2.47 1.76
C PRO A 81 -14.59 -3.48 0.67
N GLY A 82 -13.73 -4.47 0.44
CA GLY A 82 -13.93 -5.51 -0.57
C GLY A 82 -13.30 -5.23 -1.92
N VAL A 83 -12.84 -4.02 -2.19
CA VAL A 83 -12.09 -3.73 -3.43
C VAL A 83 -10.75 -4.42 -3.38
N CYS A 84 -10.43 -5.17 -4.44
CA CYS A 84 -9.12 -5.78 -4.64
C CYS A 84 -8.49 -5.19 -5.88
N LEU A 85 -7.17 -4.98 -5.84
CA LEU A 85 -6.45 -4.42 -6.98
C LEU A 85 -5.02 -4.93 -7.02
N THR A 86 -4.39 -4.75 -8.17
CA THR A 86 -2.98 -5.11 -8.37
C THR A 86 -2.16 -3.87 -8.70
N ILE A 87 -0.89 -3.91 -8.28
CA ILE A 87 0.11 -2.90 -8.61
C ILE A 87 1.34 -3.65 -9.13
N PRO A 88 1.42 -3.91 -10.44
CA PRO A 88 2.59 -4.57 -11.03
C PRO A 88 3.86 -3.73 -10.86
N VAL A 89 5.02 -4.40 -10.91
CA VAL A 89 6.33 -3.75 -10.90
C VAL A 89 6.35 -2.58 -11.88
N GLY A 90 6.87 -1.43 -11.43
CA GLY A 90 7.02 -0.24 -12.26
C GLY A 90 5.75 0.59 -12.45
N THR A 91 4.61 0.14 -11.95
CA THR A 91 3.39 0.92 -11.97
C THR A 91 3.54 2.11 -11.02
N ARG A 92 3.24 3.30 -11.50
CA ARG A 92 3.17 4.50 -10.64
C ARG A 92 1.84 4.49 -9.93
N PHE A 93 1.85 4.76 -8.63
CA PHE A 93 0.61 4.76 -7.87
C PHE A 93 0.68 5.73 -6.70
N GLN A 94 -0.51 6.18 -6.29
CA GLN A 94 -0.68 7.05 -5.12
C GLN A 94 -2.04 6.77 -4.53
N PHE A 95 -2.13 6.72 -3.20
CA PHE A 95 -3.43 6.57 -2.56
C PHE A 95 -3.63 7.63 -1.49
N ARG A 96 -4.89 7.90 -1.21
CA ARG A 96 -5.30 8.87 -0.19
C ARG A 96 -6.55 8.41 0.52
N ALA A 97 -6.69 8.83 1.78
CA ALA A 97 -7.91 8.63 2.54
C ALA A 97 -8.94 9.70 2.18
N ALA A 98 -10.21 9.41 2.42
CA ALA A 98 -11.26 10.43 2.35
C ALA A 98 -10.99 11.52 3.40
N ALA A 99 -11.56 12.71 3.17
CA ALA A 99 -11.36 13.83 4.10
C ALA A 99 -11.90 13.54 5.50
N ASP A 100 -12.95 12.72 5.60
CA ASP A 100 -13.71 12.47 6.82
C ASP A 100 -13.55 11.08 7.41
N GLN A 101 -12.76 10.18 6.79
CA GLN A 101 -12.53 8.85 7.34
C GLN A 101 -11.23 8.23 6.87
N PRO A 102 -10.62 7.36 7.71
CA PRO A 102 -9.40 6.67 7.33
C PRO A 102 -9.68 5.59 6.28
N VAL A 103 -8.62 5.04 5.71
CA VAL A 103 -8.69 3.86 4.85
C VAL A 103 -7.62 2.86 5.26
N SER A 104 -7.96 1.58 5.27
CA SER A 104 -7.00 0.52 5.54
C SER A 104 -7.13 -0.62 4.56
N ALA A 105 -6.00 -1.26 4.29
CA ALA A 105 -5.91 -2.37 3.36
C ALA A 105 -4.81 -3.32 3.79
N VAL A 106 -4.92 -4.58 3.37
CA VAL A 106 -3.80 -5.51 3.42
C VAL A 106 -3.26 -5.69 2.01
N ALA A 107 -1.95 -5.90 1.92
CA ALA A 107 -1.30 -6.17 0.65
C ALA A 107 -0.27 -7.26 0.80
N VAL A 108 -0.06 -8.00 -0.29
CA VAL A 108 1.00 -9.00 -0.40
C VAL A 108 1.94 -8.54 -1.48
N THR A 109 3.25 -8.52 -1.17
CA THR A 109 4.30 -8.26 -2.16
C THR A 109 4.91 -9.57 -2.63
N LEU A 110 5.23 -9.64 -3.89
CA LEU A 110 5.77 -10.82 -4.58
C LEU A 110 6.97 -10.36 -5.44
N PRO A 111 8.20 -10.73 -5.09
CA PRO A 111 8.69 -11.43 -3.91
C PRO A 111 8.52 -10.65 -2.62
N PRO A 112 9.05 -11.14 -1.47
CA PRO A 112 8.95 -10.40 -0.21
C PRO A 112 9.54 -9.00 -0.32
N TRP A 113 8.97 -8.05 0.43
CA TRP A 113 9.45 -6.68 0.44
C TRP A 113 10.94 -6.61 0.77
N PRO A 114 11.78 -6.06 -0.13
CA PRO A 114 13.23 -6.10 0.06
C PRO A 114 13.79 -4.99 0.98
N GLY A 115 13.03 -3.93 1.24
CA GLY A 115 13.45 -2.85 2.11
C GLY A 115 13.79 -1.55 1.39
N GLU A 116 14.83 -0.86 1.86
CA GLU A 116 15.21 0.44 1.35
C GLU A 116 15.51 0.44 -0.15
N GLY A 117 15.11 1.53 -0.82
CA GLY A 117 15.36 1.70 -2.25
C GLY A 117 14.34 1.03 -3.16
N GLU A 118 13.44 0.23 -2.62
CA GLU A 118 12.41 -0.43 -3.42
C GLU A 118 11.35 0.55 -3.93
N ALA A 119 10.86 1.44 -3.07
CA ALA A 119 9.91 2.47 -3.45
C ALA A 119 10.65 3.70 -3.95
N VAL A 120 10.37 4.11 -5.17
CA VAL A 120 10.95 5.30 -5.81
C VAL A 120 9.88 6.37 -5.92
N PHE A 121 10.18 7.59 -5.43
CA PHE A 121 9.22 8.69 -5.54
C PHE A 121 9.03 9.13 -6.97
N VAL A 122 7.79 9.37 -7.34
CA VAL A 122 7.39 9.86 -8.65
C VAL A 122 6.37 10.98 -8.49
N GLU A 123 6.05 11.67 -9.57
CA GLU A 123 4.95 12.63 -9.55
C GLU A 123 3.62 11.91 -9.63
N GLY A 124 2.65 12.38 -8.85
CA GLY A 124 1.30 11.88 -8.84
C GLY A 124 0.30 13.04 -8.90
N PRO A 125 -1.00 12.71 -9.00
CA PRO A 125 -2.04 13.73 -9.16
C PRO A 125 -2.34 14.52 -7.90
N TRP A 126 -1.91 14.07 -6.72
CA TRP A 126 -2.26 14.71 -5.46
C TRP A 126 -1.04 15.16 -4.69
N ALA A 127 -1.13 16.33 -4.04
CA ALA A 127 -0.09 16.79 -3.13
C ALA A 127 -0.12 15.95 -1.85
N PRO A 128 1.02 15.37 -1.40
CA PRO A 128 1.06 14.62 -0.14
C PRO A 128 0.66 15.49 1.04
N ALA A 129 -0.06 14.91 2.00
CA ALA A 129 -0.56 15.61 3.18
C ALA A 129 -0.74 14.66 4.37
N GLY A 130 -0.56 15.20 5.58
CA GLY A 130 -0.88 14.50 6.82
C GLY A 130 0.11 13.40 7.20
N GLY A 131 1.25 13.34 6.52
CA GLY A 131 2.28 12.34 6.78
C GLY A 131 3.29 12.72 7.84
#